data_624b4936b8ebac4ba5944252e27b1f91
#
_entry.id   624b4936b8ebac4ba5944252e27b1f91
#
_cell.length_a   1.000
_cell.length_b   1.000
_cell.length_c   1.000
_cell.angle_alpha   90.00
_cell.angle_beta   90.00
_cell.angle_gamma   90.00
#
_symmetry.space_group_name_H-M   'P 1'
#
loop_
_entity.id
_entity.type
_entity.pdbx_description
1 polymer ?
#
loop_
_entity_poly.entity_id
_entity_poly.type
_entity_poly.pdbx_seq_one_letter_code
_entity_poly.pdbx_strand_id
1 'polypeptide(L)'
;MSNFHRLKIADRTEETRDSVSLAFEVPCEIQERFRFNQGQYLTLKANINNEEVRRSYSICSGVHDNELRVAVKRVPDGLFSNFANDQLAIGDEIDVMEPMGHFYTDLNE
;
A
#
# COMPACT_ATOMS: atom_id res chain seq x y z
N MET A 1 -12.87 2.82 13.69
CA MET A 1 -13.44 2.30 12.46
C MET A 1 -12.51 2.45 11.30
N SER A 2 -12.27 1.37 10.57
CA SER A 2 -11.33 1.46 9.45
C SER A 2 -12.05 1.96 8.21
N ASN A 3 -11.35 2.80 7.46
CA ASN A 3 -11.86 3.33 6.21
C ASN A 3 -11.05 2.73 5.07
N PHE A 4 -11.49 1.58 4.61
CA PHE A 4 -10.87 0.96 3.45
C PHE A 4 -11.56 1.43 2.18
N HIS A 5 -10.75 1.74 1.19
CA HIS A 5 -11.25 2.15 -0.12
C HIS A 5 -10.70 1.17 -1.15
N ARG A 6 -11.54 0.74 -2.07
CA ARG A 6 -11.08 -0.16 -3.11
C ARG A 6 -10.38 0.65 -4.18
N LEU A 7 -9.08 0.47 -4.29
CA LEU A 7 -8.28 1.22 -5.25
C LEU A 7 -7.70 0.27 -6.30
N LYS A 8 -7.56 0.79 -7.50
CA LYS A 8 -6.97 0.04 -8.60
C LYS A 8 -5.47 0.23 -8.60
N ILE A 9 -4.74 -0.82 -8.93
CA ILE A 9 -3.30 -0.73 -9.06
C ILE A 9 -3.00 -0.07 -10.40
N ALA A 10 -2.39 1.12 -10.34
CA ALA A 10 -2.07 1.89 -11.52
C ALA A 10 -0.73 1.52 -12.10
N ASP A 11 0.19 1.05 -11.27
CA ASP A 11 1.52 0.66 -11.71
C ASP A 11 2.08 -0.41 -10.80
N ARG A 12 2.87 -1.29 -11.38
CA ARG A 12 3.54 -2.35 -10.65
C ARG A 12 4.94 -2.48 -11.21
N THR A 13 5.95 -2.26 -10.36
CA THR A 13 7.34 -2.28 -10.79
C THR A 13 8.11 -3.28 -9.97
N GLU A 14 8.82 -4.18 -10.63
CA GLU A 14 9.70 -5.11 -9.93
C GLU A 14 10.98 -4.38 -9.60
N GLU A 15 11.14 -4.06 -8.32
CA GLU A 15 12.31 -3.31 -7.89
C GLU A 15 13.52 -4.21 -7.74
N THR A 16 13.30 -5.42 -7.23
CA THR A 16 14.33 -6.45 -7.15
C THR A 16 13.62 -7.77 -7.36
N ARG A 17 14.41 -8.86 -7.32
CA ARG A 17 13.85 -10.20 -7.42
C ARG A 17 12.79 -10.47 -6.36
N ASP A 18 12.94 -9.87 -5.19
CA ASP A 18 12.08 -10.15 -4.06
C ASP A 18 11.25 -8.96 -3.61
N SER A 19 11.13 -7.95 -4.44
CA SER A 19 10.44 -6.73 -4.03
C SER A 19 9.70 -6.11 -5.21
N VAL A 20 8.47 -5.70 -4.95
CA VAL A 20 7.64 -5.04 -5.97
C VAL A 20 7.12 -3.75 -5.36
N SER A 21 7.01 -2.70 -6.17
CA SER A 21 6.32 -1.50 -5.73
C SER A 21 4.99 -1.41 -6.46
N LEU A 22 3.99 -0.91 -5.74
CA LEU A 22 2.64 -0.79 -6.24
C LEU A 22 2.19 0.65 -6.11
N ALA A 23 1.76 1.26 -7.22
CA ALA A 23 1.17 2.58 -7.18
C ALA A 23 -0.33 2.43 -7.36
N PHE A 24 -1.09 3.25 -6.65
CA PHE A 24 -2.53 3.14 -6.65
C PHE A 24 -3.17 4.32 -7.35
N GLU A 25 -4.26 4.04 -8.06
CA GLU A 25 -5.07 5.08 -8.69
C GLU A 25 -6.09 5.54 -7.65
N VAL A 26 -6.04 6.84 -7.31
CA VAL A 26 -6.94 7.39 -6.30
C VAL A 26 -7.96 8.27 -7.02
N PRO A 27 -9.26 7.92 -6.97
CA PRO A 27 -10.29 8.75 -7.61
C PRO A 27 -10.31 10.16 -7.07
N CYS A 28 -10.65 11.12 -7.92
CA CYS A 28 -10.66 12.52 -7.55
C CYS A 28 -11.47 12.80 -6.29
N GLU A 29 -12.57 12.11 -6.14
CA GLU A 29 -13.50 12.34 -5.03
C GLU A 29 -12.89 12.09 -3.68
N ILE A 30 -11.86 11.25 -3.61
CA ILE A 30 -11.28 10.88 -2.34
C ILE A 30 -9.79 11.17 -2.26
N GLN A 31 -9.25 11.96 -3.19
CA GLN A 31 -7.83 12.25 -3.20
C GLN A 31 -7.36 12.91 -1.92
N GLU A 32 -8.17 13.77 -1.32
CA GLU A 32 -7.77 14.42 -0.08
C GLU A 32 -7.58 13.44 1.06
N ARG A 33 -8.31 12.33 1.03
CA ARG A 33 -8.20 11.33 2.08
C ARG A 33 -6.91 10.54 2.00
N PHE A 34 -6.22 10.62 0.85
CA PHE A 34 -4.98 9.88 0.63
C PHE A 34 -3.77 10.78 0.59
N ARG A 35 -3.89 12.00 1.07
CA ARG A 35 -2.72 12.84 1.28
C ARG A 35 -1.89 12.24 2.40
N PHE A 36 -0.58 12.28 2.22
CA PHE A 36 0.30 11.67 3.20
C PHE A 36 1.48 12.57 3.50
N ASN A 37 2.08 12.31 4.65
CA ASN A 37 3.32 12.95 5.05
C ASN A 37 4.44 11.91 5.01
N GLN A 38 5.66 12.41 4.97
CA GLN A 38 6.82 11.53 4.96
C GLN A 38 6.76 10.61 6.18
N GLY A 39 7.01 9.32 5.96
CA GLY A 39 7.03 8.35 7.04
C GLY A 39 5.72 7.66 7.34
N GLN A 40 4.66 8.04 6.66
CA GLN A 40 3.39 7.37 6.85
C GLN A 40 3.33 6.07 6.06
N TYR A 41 2.33 5.24 6.37
CA TYR A 41 2.16 3.95 5.74
C TYR A 41 0.72 3.75 5.30
N LEU A 42 0.53 2.79 4.41
CA LEU A 42 -0.79 2.33 3.99
C LEU A 42 -1.02 0.93 4.51
N THR A 43 -2.25 0.64 4.92
CA THR A 43 -2.64 -0.71 5.26
C THR A 43 -3.42 -1.29 4.09
N LEU A 44 -2.97 -2.42 3.58
CA LEU A 44 -3.59 -3.10 2.46
C LEU A 44 -4.32 -4.33 2.97
N LYS A 45 -5.47 -4.62 2.38
CA LYS A 45 -6.28 -5.75 2.80
C LYS A 45 -6.69 -6.56 1.57
N ALA A 46 -6.56 -7.86 1.65
CA ALA A 46 -6.96 -8.75 0.57
C ALA A 46 -7.41 -10.08 1.13
N ASN A 47 -8.25 -10.77 0.36
CA ASN A 47 -8.62 -12.14 0.68
C ASN A 47 -7.64 -13.07 -0.02
N ILE A 48 -6.93 -13.85 0.76
CA ILE A 48 -5.95 -14.79 0.26
C ILE A 48 -6.28 -16.14 0.84
N ASN A 49 -6.56 -17.12 -0.01
CA ASN A 49 -6.93 -18.47 0.43
C ASN A 49 -8.12 -18.45 1.39
N ASN A 50 -9.12 -17.62 1.06
CA ASN A 50 -10.35 -17.50 1.85
C ASN A 50 -10.13 -16.89 3.22
N GLU A 51 -9.02 -16.19 3.38
CA GLU A 51 -8.68 -15.57 4.65
C GLU A 51 -8.40 -14.08 4.41
N GLU A 52 -8.98 -13.22 5.25
CA GLU A 52 -8.71 -11.79 5.15
C GLU A 52 -7.35 -11.50 5.76
N VAL A 53 -6.46 -10.89 4.97
CA VAL A 53 -5.10 -10.59 5.41
C VAL A 53 -4.87 -9.10 5.29
N ARG A 54 -4.34 -8.49 6.35
CA ARG A 54 -4.03 -7.07 6.39
C ARG A 54 -2.56 -6.88 6.69
N ARG A 55 -1.92 -5.98 5.96
CA ARG A 55 -0.50 -5.66 6.22
C ARG A 55 -0.25 -4.20 5.91
N SER A 56 0.68 -3.61 6.64
CA SER A 56 1.02 -2.20 6.46
C SER A 56 2.38 -2.07 5.80
N TYR A 57 2.48 -1.12 4.87
CA TYR A 57 3.71 -0.88 4.13
C TYR A 57 3.97 0.62 4.07
N SER A 58 5.23 1.00 4.24
CA SER A 58 5.61 2.40 4.19
C SER A 58 5.38 2.97 2.80
N ILE A 59 4.92 4.22 2.76
CA ILE A 59 4.77 4.92 1.49
C ILE A 59 6.16 5.32 1.04
N CYS A 60 6.53 4.91 -0.16
CA CYS A 60 7.87 5.15 -0.68
C CYS A 60 7.93 6.25 -1.73
N SER A 61 6.78 6.77 -2.16
CA SER A 61 6.77 7.91 -3.06
C SER A 61 6.96 9.20 -2.26
N GLY A 62 7.46 10.24 -2.90
CA GLY A 62 7.59 11.54 -2.25
C GLY A 62 6.26 12.25 -2.20
N VAL A 63 6.10 13.16 -1.23
CA VAL A 63 4.82 13.86 -1.07
C VAL A 63 4.49 14.74 -2.26
N HIS A 64 5.49 15.11 -3.05
CA HIS A 64 5.28 15.95 -4.23
C HIS A 64 5.28 15.16 -5.54
N ASP A 65 5.30 13.84 -5.46
CA ASP A 65 5.40 13.01 -6.66
C ASP A 65 4.07 12.79 -7.36
N ASN A 66 2.99 13.23 -6.77
CA ASN A 66 1.65 13.01 -7.33
C ASN A 66 1.37 11.52 -7.48
N GLU A 67 1.93 10.72 -6.61
CA GLU A 67 1.87 9.27 -6.71
C GLU A 67 1.76 8.69 -5.33
N LEU A 68 0.93 7.65 -5.21
CA LEU A 68 0.78 6.93 -3.95
C LEU A 68 1.34 5.53 -4.17
N ARG A 69 2.54 5.27 -3.67
CA ARG A 69 3.26 4.04 -3.94
C ARG A 69 3.84 3.44 -2.68
N VAL A 70 3.73 2.12 -2.56
CA VAL A 70 4.35 1.38 -1.47
C VAL A 70 5.24 0.29 -2.05
N ALA A 71 6.24 -0.11 -1.27
CA ALA A 71 7.13 -1.20 -1.65
C ALA A 71 6.81 -2.41 -0.78
N VAL A 72 6.69 -3.57 -1.42
CA VAL A 72 6.35 -4.81 -0.74
C VAL A 72 7.48 -5.81 -0.96
N LYS A 73 8.28 -6.01 0.07
CA LYS A 73 9.38 -6.96 0.00
C LYS A 73 8.86 -8.34 0.37
N ARG A 74 9.26 -9.35 -0.40
CA ARG A 74 8.85 -10.72 -0.15
C ARG A 74 9.44 -11.22 1.16
N VAL A 75 8.59 -11.77 2.00
CA VAL A 75 8.99 -12.35 3.28
C VAL A 75 8.72 -13.84 3.18
N PRO A 76 9.66 -14.70 3.59
CA PRO A 76 9.41 -16.14 3.57
C PRO A 76 8.15 -16.46 4.35
N ASP A 77 7.28 -17.26 3.74
CA ASP A 77 5.99 -17.65 4.31
C ASP A 77 5.03 -16.47 4.56
N GLY A 78 5.34 -15.28 4.05
CA GLY A 78 4.46 -14.15 4.18
C GLY A 78 3.31 -14.24 3.19
N LEU A 79 2.08 -14.34 3.68
CA LEU A 79 0.92 -14.49 2.82
C LEU A 79 0.76 -13.31 1.88
N PHE A 80 0.74 -12.10 2.44
CA PHE A 80 0.48 -10.92 1.61
C PHE A 80 1.65 -10.59 0.70
N SER A 81 2.87 -10.64 1.23
CA SER A 81 4.01 -10.24 0.43
C SER A 81 4.22 -11.16 -0.78
N ASN A 82 3.99 -12.46 -0.61
CA ASN A 82 4.08 -13.38 -1.73
C ASN A 82 2.95 -13.17 -2.71
N PHE A 83 1.74 -12.94 -2.21
CA PHE A 83 0.59 -12.64 -3.06
C PHE A 83 0.86 -11.38 -3.90
N ALA A 84 1.40 -10.33 -3.28
CA ALA A 84 1.66 -9.08 -3.99
C ALA A 84 2.74 -9.27 -5.06
N ASN A 85 3.78 -10.02 -4.73
CA ASN A 85 4.88 -10.22 -5.68
C ASN A 85 4.51 -11.16 -6.81
N ASP A 86 3.65 -12.14 -6.56
CA ASP A 86 3.37 -13.18 -7.53
C ASP A 86 2.05 -13.01 -8.28
N GLN A 87 1.06 -12.36 -7.70
CA GLN A 87 -0.28 -12.37 -8.25
C GLN A 87 -0.89 -11.01 -8.55
N LEU A 88 -0.50 -9.96 -7.82
CA LEU A 88 -1.08 -8.65 -8.08
C LEU A 88 -0.53 -8.06 -9.36
N ALA A 89 -1.43 -7.46 -10.15
CA ALA A 89 -1.06 -6.89 -11.43
C ALA A 89 -1.75 -5.55 -11.62
N ILE A 90 -1.26 -4.79 -12.60
CA ILE A 90 -1.87 -3.52 -12.97
C ILE A 90 -3.32 -3.77 -13.35
N GLY A 91 -4.22 -2.96 -12.80
CA GLY A 91 -5.64 -3.11 -13.04
C GLY A 91 -6.39 -3.88 -11.98
N ASP A 92 -5.68 -4.64 -11.16
CA ASP A 92 -6.31 -5.33 -10.04
C ASP A 92 -6.74 -4.32 -9.00
N GLU A 93 -7.77 -4.66 -8.24
CA GLU A 93 -8.27 -3.81 -7.18
C GLU A 93 -7.97 -4.43 -5.83
N ILE A 94 -7.67 -3.59 -4.86
CA ILE A 94 -7.36 -4.03 -3.52
C ILE A 94 -7.88 -2.98 -2.54
N ASP A 95 -8.19 -3.41 -1.33
CA ASP A 95 -8.66 -2.49 -0.31
C ASP A 95 -7.49 -1.81 0.36
N VAL A 96 -7.54 -0.49 0.43
CA VAL A 96 -6.46 0.33 0.95
C VAL A 96 -7.01 1.29 1.99
N MET A 97 -6.41 1.29 3.17
CA MET A 97 -6.79 2.22 4.22
C MET A 97 -6.07 3.55 4.00
N GLU A 98 -6.71 4.63 4.43
CA GLU A 98 -6.10 5.96 4.31
C GLU A 98 -4.74 6.00 5.02
N PRO A 99 -3.82 6.86 4.55
CA PRO A 99 -2.48 6.92 5.15
C PRO A 99 -2.54 7.16 6.65
N MET A 100 -1.68 6.47 7.37
CA MET A 100 -1.64 6.53 8.82
C MET A 100 -0.19 6.59 9.27
N GLY A 101 -0.03 6.92 10.53
CA GLY A 101 1.27 6.94 11.15
C GLY A 101 1.56 8.28 11.78
N HIS A 102 2.03 8.23 13.01
CA HIS A 102 2.41 9.43 13.74
C HIS A 102 3.89 9.35 14.03
N PHE A 103 4.61 9.10 12.95
CA PHE A 103 6.03 8.81 13.07
C PHE A 103 6.78 9.83 13.89
N TYR A 104 6.61 11.11 13.56
CA TYR A 104 7.33 12.14 14.28
C TYR A 104 6.79 12.34 15.69
N THR A 105 5.52 12.07 15.90
CA THR A 105 4.92 12.13 17.23
C THR A 105 5.50 11.05 18.12
N ASP A 106 5.65 9.87 17.56
CA ASP A 106 6.20 8.76 18.31
C ASP A 106 7.63 9.03 18.74
N LEU A 107 8.37 9.76 17.93
CA LEU A 107 9.74 10.08 18.28
C LEU A 107 9.83 11.01 19.46
N ASN A 108 8.80 11.76 19.71
CA ASN A 108 8.78 12.72 20.81
C ASN A 108 8.36 12.11 22.14
N GLU A 109 7.88 10.91 22.09
CA GLU A 109 7.49 10.21 23.31
C GLU A 109 8.67 9.43 23.91
#